data_1996ebc8f6cb5b6bd555a6d801e04096
#
_entry.id   1996ebc8f6cb5b6bd555a6d801e04096
#
_cell.length_a   1.000
_cell.length_b   1.000
_cell.length_c   1.000
_cell.angle_alpha   90.00
_cell.angle_beta   90.00
_cell.angle_gamma   90.00
#
_symmetry.space_group_name_H-M   'P 1'
#
loop_
_entity.id
_entity.type
_entity.pdbx_description
1 polymer ?
#
loop_
_entity_poly.entity_id
_entity_poly.type
_entity_poly.pdbx_seq_one_letter_code
_entity_poly.pdbx_strand_id
1 'polypeptide(L)'
;MKFNTKTIHGGQEHEPSTGSVMPPIFQTSTYAQSSPGVHKGYEYSRAANPTRTALENAFASIENGTHGFAFASGLSAIDCVLRLLSPGDEVIAGDDLYGGSYRMFTKLFQKYGLKFHFVDMNSVENVTNAITLSLIHI
;
A
#
# COMPACT_ATOMS: atom_id res chain seq x y z
N MET A 1 12.75 10.05 15.91
CA MET A 1 13.10 8.68 16.34
C MET A 1 14.10 8.10 15.36
N LYS A 2 15.14 7.35 15.82
CA LYS A 2 16.10 6.66 14.91
C LYS A 2 15.40 5.46 14.25
N PHE A 3 15.88 5.01 13.07
CA PHE A 3 15.27 3.93 12.31
C PHE A 3 15.03 2.65 13.14
N ASN A 4 16.06 2.14 13.84
CA ASN A 4 15.91 0.94 14.68
C ASN A 4 14.88 1.08 15.81
N THR A 5 14.65 2.30 16.31
CA THR A 5 13.60 2.55 17.30
C THR A 5 12.22 2.62 16.63
N LYS A 6 12.14 3.15 15.40
CA LYS A 6 10.91 3.16 14.61
C LYS A 6 10.41 1.74 14.28
N THR A 7 11.32 0.80 13.99
CA THR A 7 10.93 -0.59 13.67
C THR A 7 10.24 -1.31 14.83
N ILE A 8 10.40 -0.80 16.07
CA ILE A 8 9.80 -1.39 17.27
C ILE A 8 8.60 -0.57 17.75
N HIS A 9 8.69 0.75 17.70
CA HIS A 9 7.72 1.66 18.34
C HIS A 9 7.02 2.62 17.37
N GLY A 10 7.47 2.67 16.11
CA GLY A 10 6.95 3.64 15.16
C GLY A 10 5.50 3.36 14.78
N GLY A 11 4.64 4.37 14.85
CA GLY A 11 3.24 4.27 14.44
C GLY A 11 2.35 3.41 15.34
N GLN A 12 2.89 2.92 16.47
CA GLN A 12 2.14 2.09 17.42
C GLN A 12 1.96 2.86 18.73
N GLU A 13 0.71 3.06 19.12
CA GLU A 13 0.32 3.63 20.41
C GLU A 13 -0.10 2.52 21.36
N HIS A 14 0.00 2.79 22.66
CA HIS A 14 -0.50 1.86 23.68
C HIS A 14 -2.02 1.70 23.53
N GLU A 15 -2.51 0.50 23.75
CA GLU A 15 -3.95 0.23 23.72
C GLU A 15 -4.64 1.01 24.85
N PRO A 16 -5.60 1.92 24.56
CA PRO A 16 -6.08 2.90 25.53
C PRO A 16 -6.96 2.32 26.63
N SER A 17 -7.60 1.15 26.44
CA SER A 17 -8.51 0.57 27.43
C SER A 17 -7.77 -0.20 28.53
N THR A 18 -6.63 -0.79 28.23
CA THR A 18 -5.84 -1.63 29.16
C THR A 18 -4.44 -1.09 29.42
N GLY A 19 -3.94 -0.15 28.61
CA GLY A 19 -2.57 0.32 28.64
C GLY A 19 -1.56 -0.70 28.09
N SER A 20 -1.99 -1.70 27.32
CA SER A 20 -1.12 -2.69 26.72
C SER A 20 -0.08 -2.02 25.81
N VAL A 21 1.21 -2.35 26.05
CA VAL A 21 2.33 -1.79 25.27
C VAL A 21 2.38 -2.40 23.86
N MET A 22 2.01 -3.70 23.73
CA MET A 22 1.93 -4.36 22.44
C MET A 22 0.50 -4.24 21.88
N PRO A 23 0.33 -3.91 20.59
CA PRO A 23 -0.98 -3.85 19.98
C PRO A 23 -1.72 -5.20 20.10
N PRO A 24 -2.93 -5.24 20.66
CA PRO A 24 -3.73 -6.47 20.73
C PRO A 24 -4.13 -6.97 19.35
N ILE A 25 -4.35 -8.31 19.25
CA ILE A 25 -4.92 -8.91 18.05
C ILE A 25 -6.44 -8.89 18.14
N PHE A 26 -7.10 -8.08 17.34
CA PHE A 26 -8.55 -7.96 17.30
C PHE A 26 -9.15 -8.97 16.31
N GLN A 27 -9.51 -10.15 16.82
CA GLN A 27 -10.21 -11.21 16.06
C GLN A 27 -11.72 -10.98 16.10
N THR A 28 -12.18 -9.93 15.45
CA THR A 28 -13.60 -9.59 15.38
C THR A 28 -13.97 -9.13 13.98
N SER A 29 -15.25 -9.28 13.63
CA SER A 29 -15.80 -8.76 12.37
C SER A 29 -16.56 -7.45 12.57
N THR A 30 -17.31 -7.32 13.67
CA THR A 30 -18.26 -6.23 13.89
C THR A 30 -17.96 -5.53 15.21
N TYR A 31 -18.16 -4.23 15.26
CA TYR A 31 -17.97 -3.39 16.46
C TYR A 31 -19.32 -2.82 16.89
N ALA A 32 -19.55 -2.72 18.22
CA ALA A 32 -20.76 -2.14 18.76
C ALA A 32 -20.83 -0.63 18.46
N GLN A 33 -22.00 -0.19 18.04
CA GLN A 33 -22.34 1.22 17.84
C GLN A 33 -23.31 1.67 18.93
N SER A 34 -23.18 2.91 19.38
CA SER A 34 -24.12 3.49 20.37
C SER A 34 -25.46 3.86 19.72
N SER A 35 -25.46 4.16 18.42
CA SER A 35 -26.62 4.33 17.55
C SER A 35 -26.20 4.14 16.10
N PRO A 36 -27.10 4.00 15.12
CA PRO A 36 -26.74 3.82 13.71
C PRO A 36 -25.74 4.89 13.23
N GLY A 37 -24.56 4.46 12.77
CA GLY A 37 -23.48 5.31 12.29
C GLY A 37 -22.62 5.97 13.38
N VAL A 38 -22.90 5.77 14.67
CA VAL A 38 -22.13 6.34 15.79
C VAL A 38 -21.25 5.25 16.43
N HIS A 39 -19.99 5.19 16.01
CA HIS A 39 -18.99 4.21 16.43
C HIS A 39 -17.72 4.86 17.01
N LYS A 40 -16.87 4.07 17.67
CA LYS A 40 -15.61 4.51 18.31
C LYS A 40 -14.40 4.49 17.33
N GLY A 41 -14.62 4.72 16.04
CA GLY A 41 -13.58 4.67 15.01
C GLY A 41 -13.61 3.42 14.13
N TYR A 42 -14.17 2.32 14.62
CA TYR A 42 -14.30 1.05 13.90
C TYR A 42 -15.75 0.59 13.91
N GLU A 43 -16.20 0.05 12.78
CA GLU A 43 -17.56 -0.48 12.61
C GLU A 43 -17.53 -1.93 12.11
N TYR A 44 -16.64 -2.23 11.18
CA TYR A 44 -16.51 -3.55 10.57
C TYR A 44 -15.08 -3.81 10.08
N SER A 45 -14.51 -4.98 10.39
CA SER A 45 -13.10 -5.30 10.16
C SER A 45 -12.69 -5.33 8.68
N ARG A 46 -13.62 -5.59 7.74
CA ARG A 46 -13.33 -5.48 6.31
C ARG A 46 -12.99 -4.03 5.92
N ALA A 47 -13.69 -3.05 6.50
CA ALA A 47 -13.41 -1.63 6.27
C ALA A 47 -12.16 -1.19 7.05
N ALA A 48 -12.14 -1.40 8.38
CA ALA A 48 -11.02 -1.05 9.25
C ALA A 48 -10.95 -1.99 10.47
N ASN A 49 -9.72 -2.34 10.89
CA ASN A 49 -9.46 -3.17 12.05
C ASN A 49 -8.25 -2.62 12.80
N PRO A 50 -8.27 -2.50 14.15
CA PRO A 50 -7.17 -1.91 14.91
C PRO A 50 -5.82 -2.61 14.69
N THR A 51 -5.80 -3.93 14.55
CA THR A 51 -4.57 -4.70 14.27
C THR A 51 -3.98 -4.32 12.92
N ARG A 52 -4.83 -4.20 11.87
CA ARG A 52 -4.38 -3.78 10.54
C ARG A 52 -3.93 -2.32 10.56
N THR A 53 -4.66 -1.44 11.23
CA THR A 53 -4.28 -0.03 11.39
C THR A 53 -2.92 0.13 12.06
N ALA A 54 -2.63 -0.67 13.10
CA ALA A 54 -1.32 -0.65 13.75
C ALA A 54 -0.19 -1.04 12.78
N LEU A 55 -0.40 -2.06 11.93
CA LEU A 55 0.54 -2.46 10.88
C LEU A 55 0.75 -1.34 9.85
N GLU A 56 -0.32 -0.77 9.34
CA GLU A 56 -0.31 0.31 8.34
C GLU A 56 0.44 1.55 8.86
N ASN A 57 0.17 1.95 10.10
CA ASN A 57 0.86 3.06 10.76
C ASN A 57 2.35 2.76 11.00
N ALA A 58 2.70 1.52 11.37
CA ALA A 58 4.09 1.12 11.56
C ALA A 58 4.88 1.23 10.25
N PHE A 59 4.35 0.72 9.13
CA PHE A 59 4.99 0.86 7.82
C PHE A 59 5.08 2.31 7.36
N ALA A 60 4.02 3.09 7.50
CA ALA A 60 4.06 4.53 7.20
C ALA A 60 5.18 5.23 7.99
N SER A 61 5.33 4.92 9.29
CA SER A 61 6.38 5.49 10.14
C SER A 61 7.78 5.10 9.68
N ILE A 62 8.01 3.82 9.31
CA ILE A 62 9.32 3.31 8.87
C ILE A 62 9.73 3.95 7.56
N GLU A 63 8.80 4.04 6.61
CA GLU A 63 9.02 4.59 5.26
C GLU A 63 8.94 6.13 5.20
N ASN A 64 8.70 6.80 6.35
CA ASN A 64 8.46 8.25 6.43
C ASN A 64 7.28 8.71 5.56
N GLY A 65 6.32 7.82 5.32
CA GLY A 65 5.07 8.09 4.64
C GLY A 65 4.03 8.69 5.60
N THR A 66 3.00 9.29 5.02
CA THR A 66 1.83 9.80 5.79
C THR A 66 0.79 8.70 6.04
N HIS A 67 0.71 7.72 5.15
CA HIS A 67 -0.24 6.60 5.21
C HIS A 67 0.43 5.30 4.77
N GLY A 68 -0.04 4.19 5.31
CA GLY A 68 0.27 2.83 4.85
C GLY A 68 -1.04 2.09 4.55
N PHE A 69 -1.00 1.17 3.60
CA PHE A 69 -2.14 0.34 3.23
C PHE A 69 -1.70 -1.12 3.14
N ALA A 70 -2.34 -1.99 3.91
CA ALA A 70 -2.05 -3.42 3.92
C ALA A 70 -2.99 -4.19 2.98
N PHE A 71 -2.41 -5.03 2.14
CA PHE A 71 -3.11 -5.89 1.18
C PHE A 71 -2.83 -7.36 1.45
N ALA A 72 -3.72 -8.24 0.99
CA ALA A 72 -3.56 -9.68 1.13
C ALA A 72 -2.45 -10.27 0.25
N SER A 73 -1.98 -9.53 -0.76
CA SER A 73 -0.88 -9.92 -1.63
C SER A 73 -0.20 -8.70 -2.27
N GLY A 74 1.06 -8.86 -2.71
CA GLY A 74 1.76 -7.82 -3.46
C GLY A 74 1.06 -7.47 -4.78
N LEU A 75 0.46 -8.44 -5.48
CA LEU A 75 -0.33 -8.16 -6.69
C LEU A 75 -1.54 -7.28 -6.41
N SER A 76 -2.22 -7.47 -5.28
CA SER A 76 -3.34 -6.60 -4.87
C SER A 76 -2.87 -5.17 -4.61
N ALA A 77 -1.68 -5.01 -4.01
CA ALA A 77 -1.09 -3.69 -3.79
C ALA A 77 -0.75 -3.00 -5.12
N ILE A 78 -0.10 -3.71 -6.05
CA ILE A 78 0.24 -3.19 -7.38
C ILE A 78 -1.03 -2.86 -8.17
N ASP A 79 -2.06 -3.72 -8.16
CA ASP A 79 -3.36 -3.45 -8.80
C ASP A 79 -3.97 -2.14 -8.29
N CYS A 80 -3.94 -1.94 -6.96
CA CYS A 80 -4.47 -0.72 -6.35
C CYS A 80 -3.73 0.54 -6.81
N VAL A 81 -2.40 0.49 -6.91
CA VAL A 81 -1.58 1.60 -7.41
C VAL A 81 -1.91 1.91 -8.88
N LEU A 82 -1.98 0.87 -9.73
CA LEU A 82 -2.27 1.06 -11.15
C LEU A 82 -3.67 1.63 -11.42
N ARG A 83 -4.62 1.42 -10.51
CA ARG A 83 -5.97 2.02 -10.60
C ARG A 83 -6.01 3.52 -10.34
N LEU A 84 -4.92 4.13 -9.89
CA LEU A 84 -4.78 5.58 -9.80
C LEU A 84 -4.52 6.22 -11.17
N LEU A 85 -4.15 5.42 -12.16
CA LEU A 85 -3.78 5.84 -13.50
C LEU A 85 -5.00 5.84 -14.44
N SER A 86 -4.93 6.66 -15.47
CA SER A 86 -5.94 6.81 -16.51
C SER A 86 -5.50 6.15 -17.83
N PRO A 87 -6.42 5.75 -18.70
CA PRO A 87 -6.06 5.28 -20.04
C PRO A 87 -5.17 6.30 -20.77
N GLY A 88 -4.06 5.84 -21.31
CA GLY A 88 -3.03 6.68 -21.96
C GLY A 88 -1.82 6.95 -21.09
N ASP A 89 -1.94 6.81 -19.77
CA ASP A 89 -0.79 6.96 -18.87
C ASP A 89 0.25 5.86 -19.09
N GLU A 90 1.49 6.19 -18.80
CA GLU A 90 2.66 5.35 -19.05
C GLU A 90 3.32 4.94 -17.73
N VAL A 91 3.81 3.71 -17.67
CA VAL A 91 4.48 3.13 -16.51
C VAL A 91 5.83 2.56 -16.95
N ILE A 92 6.91 2.96 -16.28
CA ILE A 92 8.20 2.29 -16.41
C ILE A 92 8.26 1.16 -15.37
N ALA A 93 8.64 -0.02 -15.80
CA ALA A 93 8.85 -1.19 -14.96
C ALA A 93 10.18 -1.86 -15.27
N GLY A 94 10.79 -2.51 -14.29
CA GLY A 94 11.96 -3.34 -14.54
C GLY A 94 11.64 -4.49 -15.49
N ASP A 95 12.58 -4.87 -16.32
CA ASP A 95 12.44 -6.02 -17.23
C ASP A 95 12.53 -7.36 -16.49
N ASP A 96 13.26 -7.40 -15.37
CA ASP A 96 13.35 -8.56 -14.46
C ASP A 96 12.38 -8.41 -13.28
N LEU A 97 11.08 -8.58 -13.54
CA LEU A 97 10.04 -8.48 -12.51
C LEU A 97 9.28 -9.78 -12.31
N TYR A 98 8.56 -9.89 -11.21
CA TYR A 98 7.72 -11.04 -10.91
C TYR A 98 6.74 -11.34 -12.06
N GLY A 99 6.72 -12.58 -12.54
CA GLY A 99 5.90 -12.98 -13.69
C GLY A 99 4.39 -12.74 -13.54
N GLY A 100 3.88 -12.67 -12.30
CA GLY A 100 2.50 -12.26 -12.00
C GLY A 100 2.26 -10.79 -12.33
N SER A 101 3.20 -9.91 -11.97
CA SER A 101 3.15 -8.48 -12.30
C SER A 101 3.21 -8.28 -13.82
N TYR A 102 4.14 -8.94 -14.51
CA TYR A 102 4.23 -8.89 -15.97
C TYR A 102 2.91 -9.28 -16.65
N ARG A 103 2.30 -10.39 -16.22
CA ARG A 103 1.00 -10.83 -16.75
C ARG A 103 -0.11 -9.82 -16.48
N MET A 104 -0.14 -9.25 -15.28
CA MET A 104 -1.12 -8.22 -14.92
C MET A 104 -0.96 -6.98 -15.80
N PHE A 105 0.27 -6.52 -16.02
CA PHE A 105 0.56 -5.37 -16.87
C PHE A 105 0.15 -5.64 -18.32
N THR A 106 0.65 -6.73 -18.93
CA THR A 106 0.51 -7.00 -20.36
C THR A 106 -0.83 -7.60 -20.75
N LYS A 107 -1.49 -8.37 -19.87
CA LYS A 107 -2.75 -9.08 -20.21
C LYS A 107 -4.00 -8.40 -19.67
N LEU A 108 -3.84 -7.52 -18.64
CA LEU A 108 -4.95 -6.81 -18.02
C LEU A 108 -4.86 -5.31 -18.30
N PHE A 109 -3.89 -4.61 -17.73
CA PHE A 109 -3.87 -3.15 -17.74
C PHE A 109 -3.59 -2.53 -19.12
N GLN A 110 -2.84 -3.18 -20.00
CA GLN A 110 -2.72 -2.74 -21.39
C GLN A 110 -4.07 -2.73 -22.13
N LYS A 111 -5.00 -3.62 -21.79
CA LYS A 111 -6.36 -3.62 -22.35
C LYS A 111 -7.19 -2.43 -21.89
N TYR A 112 -6.85 -1.86 -20.74
CA TYR A 112 -7.47 -0.63 -20.20
C TYR A 112 -6.74 0.64 -20.64
N GLY A 113 -5.79 0.52 -21.57
CA GLY A 113 -5.13 1.66 -22.20
C GLY A 113 -3.89 2.17 -21.49
N LEU A 114 -3.38 1.52 -20.43
CA LEU A 114 -2.09 1.85 -19.87
C LEU A 114 -0.96 1.34 -20.76
N LYS A 115 0.14 2.10 -20.83
CA LYS A 115 1.33 1.73 -21.58
C LYS A 115 2.46 1.36 -20.59
N PHE A 116 3.18 0.28 -20.90
CA PHE A 116 4.27 -0.21 -20.05
C PHE A 116 5.58 -0.24 -20.84
N HIS A 117 6.61 0.35 -20.26
CA HIS A 117 7.99 0.33 -20.75
C HIS A 117 8.82 -0.54 -19.81
N PHE A 118 9.26 -1.68 -20.31
CA PHE A 118 10.13 -2.59 -19.58
C PHE A 118 11.58 -2.25 -19.88
N VAL A 119 12.33 -1.88 -18.84
CA VAL A 119 13.70 -1.40 -18.99
C VAL A 119 14.64 -2.10 -18.00
N ASP A 120 15.88 -2.31 -18.40
CA ASP A 120 16.93 -2.70 -17.46
C ASP A 120 17.23 -1.54 -16.51
N MET A 121 16.75 -1.69 -15.26
CA MET A 121 16.91 -0.67 -14.21
C MET A 121 18.29 -0.66 -13.56
N ASN A 122 19.24 -1.50 -13.99
CA ASN A 122 20.63 -1.40 -13.54
C ASN A 122 21.34 -0.15 -14.13
N SER A 123 20.77 0.45 -15.17
CA SER A 123 21.27 1.68 -15.79
C SER A 123 20.28 2.83 -15.60
N VAL A 124 20.73 3.89 -14.93
CA VAL A 124 19.98 5.15 -14.80
C VAL A 124 19.68 5.76 -16.18
N GLU A 125 20.59 5.59 -17.14
CA GLU A 125 20.41 6.07 -18.51
C GLU A 125 19.22 5.43 -19.21
N ASN A 126 19.03 4.10 -19.06
CA ASN A 126 17.88 3.38 -19.62
C ASN A 126 16.56 3.92 -19.05
N VAL A 127 16.51 4.16 -17.73
CA VAL A 127 15.32 4.74 -17.09
C VAL A 127 15.08 6.16 -17.60
N THR A 128 16.12 6.99 -17.66
CA THR A 128 16.03 8.38 -18.13
C THR A 128 15.53 8.46 -19.57
N ASN A 129 16.05 7.60 -20.44
CA ASN A 129 15.65 7.53 -21.85
C ASN A 129 14.19 7.05 -22.05
N ALA A 130 13.65 6.29 -21.09
CA ALA A 130 12.29 5.84 -21.14
C ALA A 130 11.29 6.87 -20.56
N ILE A 131 11.76 7.92 -19.87
CA ILE A 131 10.89 8.95 -19.32
C ILE A 131 10.31 9.80 -20.46
N THR A 132 8.98 9.87 -20.50
CA THR A 132 8.20 10.72 -21.42
C THR A 132 7.43 11.77 -20.63
N LEU A 133 6.81 12.74 -21.33
CA LEU A 133 5.98 13.78 -20.68
C LEU A 133 4.68 13.23 -20.04
N SER A 134 4.27 12.01 -20.41
CA SER A 134 3.06 11.38 -19.85
C SER A 134 3.33 10.41 -18.70
N LEU A 135 4.61 10.28 -18.28
CA LEU A 135 4.99 9.43 -17.17
C LEU A 135 4.60 10.06 -15.83
N ILE A 136 3.84 9.30 -15.05
CA ILE A 136 3.57 9.62 -13.66
C ILE A 136 4.57 8.84 -12.80
N HIS A 137 5.33 9.54 -11.98
CA HIS A 137 6.18 8.91 -10.98
C HIS A 137 5.32 8.39 -9.82
N ILE A 138 5.30 7.09 -9.66
CA ILE A 138 4.66 6.40 -8.53
C ILE A 138 5.75 5.86 -7.62
#